data_6d366213b7a134a1c2370fba99ee390a
#
_entry.id   6d366213b7a134a1c2370fba99ee390a
#
_cell.length_a   1.000
_cell.length_b   1.000
_cell.length_c   1.000
_cell.angle_alpha   90.00
_cell.angle_beta   90.00
_cell.angle_gamma   90.00
#
_symmetry.space_group_name_H-M   'P 1'
#
loop_
_entity.id
_entity.type
_entity.pdbx_description
1 polymer ?
#
loop_
_entity_poly.entity_id
_entity_poly.type
_entity_poly.pdbx_seq_one_letter_code
_entity_poly.pdbx_strand_id
1 'polypeptide(L)'
;IEACLVGSEMCIRDRCRGPHVESTSKLRWFRLTNTSQAFWRADSSRETLVRIYGMCYSSKEDLQNREKLLREAAKRDHRKLGKDLQLFHIDEMVGQGLVLWTPRGTIIRNELQQFISEHLIRQGYQQIYTPHIGKLDLYRTSGHFPYYQDSQYPPIIKRDTLHKLSDENCTCGDLSNLMSEGEIDGYMLKPMNCPHHIRVYASQPRSYRDLPLRLAEFGTVYRWEQSGEISGMTRVRGFTQDDAHLFVTENQIEQELLGCIELVKVIFGTLGMKDYRVRIGLQDSDSDKYVGSPEKWNTAEEACRNAAVSLGVEFSEEPGEAAFYGPKIDFVVKDVLGREWQLGTVQVDYNLPERFDLTYVLSLIHISEPTRHAS
;
A
#
# COMPACT_ATOMS: atom_id res chain seq x y z
N ILE A 1 13.38 -5.72 -23.20
CA ILE A 1 14.65 -5.03 -23.56
C ILE A 1 14.25 -3.73 -24.23
N GLU A 2 14.33 -2.62 -23.50
CA GLU A 2 14.22 -1.30 -24.10
C GLU A 2 15.49 -1.05 -24.92
N ALA A 3 15.36 -1.20 -26.23
CA ALA A 3 16.47 -0.88 -27.13
C ALA A 3 16.55 0.65 -27.30
N CYS A 4 17.61 1.25 -26.83
CA CYS A 4 17.93 2.64 -27.16
C CYS A 4 18.27 2.75 -28.64
N LEU A 5 17.49 3.55 -29.38
CA LEU A 5 17.78 3.90 -30.77
C LEU A 5 19.01 4.80 -30.85
N VAL A 6 19.90 4.52 -31.79
CA VAL A 6 21.13 5.26 -32.00
C VAL A 6 20.84 6.70 -32.44
N GLY A 7 21.30 7.67 -31.69
CA GLY A 7 21.39 9.08 -32.06
C GLY A 7 22.87 9.50 -32.07
N SER A 8 23.17 10.76 -32.39
CA SER A 8 24.57 11.25 -32.44
C SER A 8 25.29 10.96 -31.11
N GLU A 9 26.54 10.56 -31.16
CA GLU A 9 27.31 9.99 -30.04
C GLU A 9 27.30 10.77 -28.74
N MET A 10 27.06 12.08 -28.78
CA MET A 10 27.07 12.96 -27.60
C MET A 10 25.86 12.87 -26.69
N CYS A 11 24.68 12.42 -27.17
CA CYS A 11 23.44 12.50 -26.38
C CYS A 11 23.01 11.17 -25.72
N ILE A 12 23.50 10.02 -26.17
CA ILE A 12 23.00 8.70 -25.78
C ILE A 12 23.91 8.01 -24.77
N ARG A 13 25.23 8.10 -24.93
CA ARG A 13 26.19 7.44 -24.03
C ARG A 13 26.13 7.96 -22.59
N ASP A 14 25.73 9.20 -22.38
CA ASP A 14 25.73 9.83 -21.06
C ASP A 14 24.58 9.38 -20.15
N ARG A 15 23.52 8.76 -20.69
CA ARG A 15 22.32 8.42 -19.93
C ARG A 15 21.84 6.97 -20.02
N CYS A 16 22.23 6.23 -21.05
CA CYS A 16 21.85 4.84 -21.19
C CYS A 16 22.84 3.93 -20.45
N ARG A 17 22.36 3.17 -19.47
CA ARG A 17 23.16 2.21 -18.69
C ARG A 17 23.10 0.79 -19.24
N GLY A 18 22.28 0.55 -20.27
CA GLY A 18 22.09 -0.78 -20.85
C GLY A 18 23.12 -1.10 -21.95
N PRO A 19 23.24 -2.38 -22.34
CA PRO A 19 24.01 -2.75 -23.51
C PRO A 19 23.38 -2.15 -24.76
N HIS A 20 24.21 -1.62 -25.67
CA HIS A 20 23.79 -1.05 -26.95
C HIS A 20 24.07 -2.05 -28.08
N VAL A 21 23.19 -2.06 -29.08
CA VAL A 21 23.47 -2.79 -30.32
C VAL A 21 24.49 -2.01 -31.15
N GLU A 22 25.38 -2.72 -31.84
CA GLU A 22 26.44 -2.13 -32.69
C GLU A 22 25.85 -1.33 -33.87
N SER A 23 24.67 -1.75 -34.35
CA SER A 23 24.00 -1.11 -35.50
C SER A 23 22.49 -1.27 -35.39
N THR A 24 21.73 -0.23 -35.80
CA THR A 24 20.29 -0.27 -35.93
C THR A 24 19.78 -1.32 -36.92
N SER A 25 20.62 -1.82 -37.81
CA SER A 25 20.28 -2.93 -38.71
C SER A 25 19.94 -4.23 -37.98
N LYS A 26 20.37 -4.36 -36.71
CA LYS A 26 20.01 -5.50 -35.84
C LYS A 26 18.61 -5.38 -35.26
N LEU A 27 17.98 -4.16 -35.28
CA LEU A 27 16.65 -3.89 -34.79
C LEU A 27 15.59 -4.11 -35.89
N ARG A 28 15.27 -5.37 -36.18
CA ARG A 28 14.40 -5.72 -37.31
C ARG A 28 12.91 -5.58 -37.01
N TRP A 29 12.52 -5.92 -35.79
CA TRP A 29 11.10 -5.98 -35.38
C TRP A 29 10.82 -4.92 -34.34
N PHE A 30 10.69 -3.67 -34.78
CA PHE A 30 10.43 -2.53 -33.94
C PHE A 30 9.17 -1.76 -34.34
N ARG A 31 8.62 -1.03 -33.38
CA ARG A 31 7.52 -0.08 -33.59
C ARG A 31 7.74 1.17 -32.76
N LEU A 32 7.58 2.33 -33.36
CA LEU A 32 7.46 3.59 -32.62
C LEU A 32 6.05 3.69 -32.05
N THR A 33 5.93 4.04 -30.77
CA THR A 33 4.65 3.99 -30.05
C THR A 33 4.08 5.36 -29.72
N ASN A 34 4.92 6.28 -29.29
CA ASN A 34 4.47 7.60 -28.86
C ASN A 34 5.61 8.63 -28.93
N THR A 35 5.22 9.91 -28.84
CA THR A 35 6.15 11.03 -28.63
C THR A 35 5.68 11.86 -27.43
N SER A 36 6.61 12.43 -26.67
CA SER A 36 6.31 13.37 -25.62
C SER A 36 7.38 14.47 -25.57
N GLN A 37 7.03 15.60 -24.99
CA GLN A 37 8.01 16.60 -24.62
C GLN A 37 8.74 16.17 -23.35
N ALA A 38 10.02 16.49 -23.26
CA ALA A 38 10.83 16.26 -22.07
C ALA A 38 11.91 17.34 -21.97
N PHE A 39 12.18 17.81 -20.78
CA PHE A 39 13.29 18.72 -20.53
C PHE A 39 14.62 17.97 -20.51
N TRP A 40 15.67 18.60 -21.06
CA TRP A 40 17.01 18.04 -21.02
C TRP A 40 17.45 17.79 -19.58
N ARG A 41 17.86 16.55 -19.29
CA ARG A 41 18.26 16.08 -17.94
C ARG A 41 17.18 16.24 -16.86
N ALA A 42 15.90 16.27 -17.24
CA ALA A 42 14.76 16.51 -16.36
C ALA A 42 14.79 17.88 -15.65
N ASP A 43 15.51 18.83 -16.20
CA ASP A 43 15.64 20.19 -15.69
C ASP A 43 14.74 21.12 -16.50
N SER A 44 13.69 21.65 -15.88
CA SER A 44 12.69 22.51 -16.53
C SER A 44 13.23 23.88 -16.97
N SER A 45 14.41 24.27 -16.51
CA SER A 45 15.10 25.49 -16.96
C SER A 45 15.87 25.32 -18.26
N ARG A 46 15.98 24.07 -18.77
CA ARG A 46 16.73 23.74 -19.97
C ARG A 46 15.84 23.52 -21.17
N GLU A 47 16.47 23.22 -22.29
CA GLU A 47 15.83 23.00 -23.58
C GLU A 47 14.78 21.90 -23.54
N THR A 48 13.64 22.18 -24.20
CA THR A 48 12.60 21.18 -24.41
C THR A 48 12.94 20.28 -25.60
N LEU A 49 13.02 18.99 -25.38
CA LEU A 49 13.31 17.97 -26.39
C LEU A 49 12.06 17.14 -26.69
N VAL A 50 12.03 16.53 -27.85
CA VAL A 50 11.04 15.51 -28.20
C VAL A 50 11.58 14.14 -27.86
N ARG A 51 10.91 13.44 -26.92
CA ARG A 51 11.21 12.06 -26.60
C ARG A 51 10.37 11.14 -27.47
N ILE A 52 11.02 10.21 -28.17
CA ILE A 52 10.38 9.23 -29.02
C ILE A 52 10.43 7.88 -28.29
N TYR A 53 9.28 7.24 -28.13
CA TYR A 53 9.16 5.93 -27.53
C TYR A 53 9.00 4.86 -28.60
N GLY A 54 9.59 3.72 -28.36
CA GLY A 54 9.47 2.55 -29.25
C GLY A 54 9.66 1.26 -28.48
N MET A 55 9.30 0.17 -29.11
CA MET A 55 9.54 -1.18 -28.63
C MET A 55 10.19 -2.01 -29.72
N CYS A 56 11.09 -2.93 -29.34
CA CYS A 56 11.78 -3.83 -30.25
C CYS A 56 11.78 -5.25 -29.68
N TYR A 57 11.59 -6.23 -30.55
CA TYR A 57 11.51 -7.64 -30.18
C TYR A 57 12.44 -8.48 -31.05
N SER A 58 12.74 -9.70 -30.59
CA SER A 58 13.59 -10.66 -31.29
C SER A 58 12.88 -11.26 -32.52
N SER A 59 11.56 -11.37 -32.49
CA SER A 59 10.74 -11.91 -33.57
C SER A 59 9.55 -11.01 -33.94
N LYS A 60 9.05 -11.20 -35.17
CA LYS A 60 7.81 -10.54 -35.64
C LYS A 60 6.61 -10.99 -34.81
N GLU A 61 6.58 -12.23 -34.43
CA GLU A 61 5.51 -12.82 -33.64
C GLU A 61 5.40 -12.18 -32.26
N ASP A 62 6.54 -12.01 -31.57
CA ASP A 62 6.59 -11.35 -30.25
C ASP A 62 6.10 -9.89 -30.33
N LEU A 63 6.52 -9.16 -31.38
CA LEU A 63 6.04 -7.81 -31.64
C LEU A 63 4.52 -7.78 -31.82
N GLN A 64 3.98 -8.68 -32.64
CA GLN A 64 2.53 -8.76 -32.90
C GLN A 64 1.75 -9.16 -31.63
N ASN A 65 2.26 -10.11 -30.86
CA ASN A 65 1.68 -10.52 -29.59
C ASN A 65 1.64 -9.34 -28.61
N ARG A 66 2.73 -8.59 -28.51
CA ARG A 66 2.78 -7.39 -27.67
C ARG A 66 1.80 -6.32 -28.12
N GLU A 67 1.68 -6.07 -29.42
CA GLU A 67 0.69 -5.12 -29.97
C GLU A 67 -0.74 -5.55 -29.64
N LYS A 68 -1.04 -6.85 -29.72
CA LYS A 68 -2.35 -7.39 -29.33
C LYS A 68 -2.63 -7.15 -27.85
N LEU A 69 -1.66 -7.44 -26.97
CA LEU A 69 -1.78 -7.17 -25.52
C LEU A 69 -1.99 -5.67 -25.25
N LEU A 70 -1.26 -4.78 -25.92
CA LEU A 70 -1.43 -3.34 -25.75
C LEU A 70 -2.83 -2.86 -26.17
N ARG A 71 -3.39 -3.41 -27.25
CA ARG A 71 -4.77 -3.12 -27.68
C ARG A 71 -5.79 -3.61 -26.66
N GLU A 72 -5.60 -4.81 -26.12
CA GLU A 72 -6.49 -5.33 -25.07
C GLU A 72 -6.36 -4.50 -23.77
N ALA A 73 -5.17 -4.12 -23.37
CA ALA A 73 -4.95 -3.25 -22.22
C ALA A 73 -5.63 -1.88 -22.38
N ALA A 74 -5.56 -1.29 -23.59
CA ALA A 74 -6.22 -0.01 -23.88
C ALA A 74 -7.74 -0.09 -23.79
N LYS A 75 -8.36 -1.25 -24.13
CA LYS A 75 -9.80 -1.46 -23.94
C LYS A 75 -10.20 -1.59 -22.47
N ARG A 76 -9.31 -2.09 -21.64
CA ARG A 76 -9.52 -2.34 -20.21
C ARG A 76 -8.96 -1.24 -19.31
N ASP A 77 -8.45 -0.14 -19.88
CA ASP A 77 -7.96 0.99 -19.10
C ASP A 77 -9.09 1.57 -18.26
N HIS A 78 -8.94 1.50 -16.93
CA HIS A 78 -9.94 1.97 -15.97
C HIS A 78 -10.27 3.46 -16.14
N ARG A 79 -9.33 4.29 -16.61
CA ARG A 79 -9.55 5.73 -16.87
C ARG A 79 -10.51 5.93 -18.03
N LYS A 80 -10.35 5.13 -19.08
CA LYS A 80 -11.27 5.13 -20.23
C LYS A 80 -12.63 4.59 -19.83
N LEU A 81 -12.67 3.41 -19.21
CA LEU A 81 -13.93 2.79 -18.77
C LEU A 81 -14.66 3.68 -17.75
N GLY A 82 -13.93 4.28 -16.81
CA GLY A 82 -14.48 5.20 -15.82
C GLY A 82 -15.17 6.40 -16.46
N LYS A 83 -14.56 6.97 -17.51
CA LYS A 83 -15.15 8.08 -18.29
C LYS A 83 -16.34 7.62 -19.13
N ASP A 84 -16.16 6.56 -19.92
CA ASP A 84 -17.17 6.06 -20.86
C ASP A 84 -18.45 5.59 -20.12
N LEU A 85 -18.29 4.95 -18.97
CA LEU A 85 -19.37 4.46 -18.12
C LEU A 85 -19.83 5.47 -17.06
N GLN A 86 -19.16 6.61 -16.98
CA GLN A 86 -19.44 7.65 -15.98
C GLN A 86 -19.38 7.12 -14.55
N LEU A 87 -18.26 6.45 -14.17
CA LEU A 87 -18.12 5.83 -12.85
C LEU A 87 -17.46 6.76 -11.82
N PHE A 88 -16.50 7.54 -12.25
CA PHE A 88 -15.77 8.46 -11.39
C PHE A 88 -15.20 9.63 -12.19
N HIS A 89 -14.82 10.67 -11.47
CA HIS A 89 -14.18 11.87 -12.00
C HIS A 89 -13.02 12.30 -11.11
N ILE A 90 -11.96 12.81 -11.72
CA ILE A 90 -10.84 13.45 -11.02
C ILE A 90 -10.84 14.90 -11.47
N ASP A 91 -11.06 15.81 -10.55
CA ASP A 91 -11.18 17.24 -10.80
C ASP A 91 -9.94 17.97 -10.27
N GLU A 92 -9.41 18.92 -11.03
CA GLU A 92 -8.22 19.69 -10.66
C GLU A 92 -8.47 20.59 -9.46
N MET A 93 -9.68 21.11 -9.29
CA MET A 93 -10.04 21.98 -8.14
C MET A 93 -10.16 21.16 -6.85
N VAL A 94 -10.56 19.88 -6.94
CA VAL A 94 -10.57 18.97 -5.79
C VAL A 94 -9.17 18.49 -5.46
N GLY A 95 -8.38 18.23 -6.50
CA GLY A 95 -6.98 17.84 -6.39
C GLY A 95 -6.67 16.48 -7.02
N GLN A 96 -5.46 16.35 -7.52
CA GLN A 96 -4.96 15.13 -8.13
C GLN A 96 -4.91 13.98 -7.11
N GLY A 97 -5.42 12.80 -7.51
CA GLY A 97 -5.46 11.62 -6.65
C GLY A 97 -6.61 11.61 -5.62
N LEU A 98 -7.53 12.57 -5.71
CA LEU A 98 -8.78 12.60 -4.93
C LEU A 98 -9.95 12.30 -5.84
N VAL A 99 -10.53 11.11 -5.72
CA VAL A 99 -11.51 10.57 -6.66
C VAL A 99 -12.92 10.97 -6.26
N LEU A 100 -13.66 11.58 -7.18
CA LEU A 100 -15.09 11.86 -7.05
C LEU A 100 -15.88 10.69 -7.67
N TRP A 101 -16.61 9.96 -6.83
CA TRP A 101 -17.49 8.89 -7.27
C TRP A 101 -18.81 9.45 -7.77
N THR A 102 -19.19 9.10 -8.98
CA THR A 102 -20.50 9.44 -9.54
C THR A 102 -21.58 8.51 -8.98
N PRO A 103 -22.88 8.79 -9.21
CA PRO A 103 -23.94 7.89 -8.78
C PRO A 103 -23.77 6.44 -9.30
N ARG A 104 -23.35 6.27 -10.56
CA ARG A 104 -23.10 4.92 -11.13
C ARG A 104 -21.93 4.19 -10.48
N GLY A 105 -20.82 4.91 -10.25
CA GLY A 105 -19.68 4.34 -9.56
C GLY A 105 -19.99 4.03 -8.09
N THR A 106 -20.81 4.86 -7.45
CA THR A 106 -21.25 4.64 -6.06
C THR A 106 -22.08 3.35 -5.93
N ILE A 107 -22.92 3.03 -6.91
CA ILE A 107 -23.66 1.75 -6.92
C ILE A 107 -22.69 0.58 -6.91
N ILE A 108 -21.70 0.55 -7.83
CA ILE A 108 -20.69 -0.51 -7.89
C ILE A 108 -19.92 -0.62 -6.57
N ARG A 109 -19.51 0.51 -6.00
CA ARG A 109 -18.81 0.56 -4.74
C ARG A 109 -19.66 -0.03 -3.60
N ASN A 110 -20.94 0.34 -3.52
CA ASN A 110 -21.84 -0.16 -2.47
C ASN A 110 -22.08 -1.67 -2.60
N GLU A 111 -22.27 -2.18 -3.82
CA GLU A 111 -22.42 -3.62 -4.06
C GLU A 111 -21.18 -4.41 -3.62
N LEU A 112 -19.98 -3.91 -3.94
CA LEU A 112 -18.73 -4.52 -3.49
C LEU A 112 -18.58 -4.48 -1.96
N GLN A 113 -18.90 -3.35 -1.33
CA GLN A 113 -18.84 -3.21 0.13
C GLN A 113 -19.85 -4.13 0.82
N GLN A 114 -21.07 -4.21 0.30
CA GLN A 114 -22.09 -5.11 0.84
C GLN A 114 -21.66 -6.56 0.72
N PHE A 115 -21.17 -6.99 -0.43
CA PHE A 115 -20.66 -8.34 -0.67
C PHE A 115 -19.58 -8.73 0.36
N ILE A 116 -18.58 -7.86 0.54
CA ILE A 116 -17.50 -8.10 1.50
C ILE A 116 -18.03 -8.10 2.93
N SER A 117 -18.89 -7.13 3.30
CA SER A 117 -19.51 -7.06 4.64
C SER A 117 -20.24 -8.33 5.03
N GLU A 118 -20.99 -8.92 4.11
CA GLU A 118 -21.72 -10.18 4.36
C GLU A 118 -20.77 -11.34 4.67
N HIS A 119 -19.63 -11.41 3.99
CA HIS A 119 -18.61 -12.42 4.26
C HIS A 119 -17.89 -12.17 5.58
N LEU A 120 -17.52 -10.93 5.88
CA LEU A 120 -16.92 -10.55 7.16
C LEU A 120 -17.83 -10.89 8.34
N ILE A 121 -19.13 -10.53 8.26
CA ILE A 121 -20.10 -10.83 9.33
C ILE A 121 -20.23 -12.35 9.55
N ARG A 122 -20.28 -13.15 8.48
CA ARG A 122 -20.32 -14.63 8.57
C ARG A 122 -19.08 -15.21 9.26
N GLN A 123 -17.93 -14.58 9.11
CA GLN A 123 -16.68 -14.96 9.78
C GLN A 123 -16.54 -14.35 11.19
N GLY A 124 -17.56 -13.63 11.67
CA GLY A 124 -17.58 -13.06 13.03
C GLY A 124 -16.84 -11.73 13.19
N TYR A 125 -16.58 -11.01 12.10
CA TYR A 125 -16.02 -9.67 12.18
C TYR A 125 -17.08 -8.66 12.66
N GLN A 126 -16.63 -7.74 13.49
CA GLN A 126 -17.43 -6.61 13.99
C GLN A 126 -17.05 -5.36 13.21
N GLN A 127 -18.04 -4.74 12.56
CA GLN A 127 -17.79 -3.53 11.79
C GLN A 127 -17.68 -2.32 12.71
N ILE A 128 -16.69 -1.48 12.46
CA ILE A 128 -16.45 -0.23 13.18
C ILE A 128 -16.31 0.94 12.20
N TYR A 129 -16.34 2.16 12.72
CA TYR A 129 -16.06 3.39 11.99
C TYR A 129 -15.14 4.26 12.81
N THR A 130 -14.07 4.76 12.19
CA THR A 130 -13.11 5.62 12.85
C THR A 130 -12.98 6.98 12.13
N PRO A 131 -12.65 8.05 12.86
CA PRO A 131 -12.53 9.37 12.27
C PRO A 131 -11.36 9.43 11.27
N HIS A 132 -11.46 10.34 10.30
CA HIS A 132 -10.44 10.54 9.25
C HIS A 132 -9.18 11.25 9.77
N ILE A 133 -9.26 11.87 10.94
CA ILE A 133 -8.17 12.59 11.59
C ILE A 133 -7.94 12.06 13.00
N GLY A 134 -6.71 12.13 13.47
CA GLY A 134 -6.33 11.80 14.84
C GLY A 134 -5.27 12.76 15.37
N LYS A 135 -5.08 12.77 16.69
CA LYS A 135 -3.98 13.52 17.30
C LYS A 135 -2.63 12.99 16.83
N LEU A 136 -1.65 13.87 16.68
CA LEU A 136 -0.30 13.52 16.28
C LEU A 136 0.36 12.52 17.23
N ASP A 137 0.06 12.60 18.54
CA ASP A 137 0.51 11.64 19.55
C ASP A 137 0.12 10.19 19.24
N LEU A 138 -1.06 9.98 18.67
CA LEU A 138 -1.51 8.65 18.26
C LEU A 138 -0.53 8.02 17.25
N TYR A 139 -0.04 8.83 16.31
CA TYR A 139 0.86 8.39 15.24
C TYR A 139 2.32 8.34 15.70
N ARG A 140 2.72 9.16 16.69
CA ARG A 140 4.01 9.01 17.38
C ARG A 140 4.06 7.71 18.16
N THR A 141 3.02 7.43 18.94
CA THR A 141 2.91 6.18 19.71
C THR A 141 2.99 4.97 18.79
N SER A 142 2.28 4.97 17.67
CA SER A 142 2.32 3.87 16.70
C SER A 142 3.60 3.80 15.89
N GLY A 143 4.44 4.85 15.88
CA GLY A 143 5.67 4.94 15.08
C GLY A 143 5.48 5.31 13.62
N HIS A 144 4.23 5.56 13.19
CA HIS A 144 3.99 5.99 11.82
C HIS A 144 4.54 7.40 11.57
N PHE A 145 4.56 8.25 12.58
CA PHE A 145 5.20 9.56 12.54
C PHE A 145 6.39 9.58 13.52
N PRO A 146 7.57 10.05 13.13
CA PRO A 146 7.93 10.66 11.86
C PRO A 146 8.38 9.67 10.76
N TYR A 147 8.38 8.35 11.00
CA TYR A 147 9.00 7.34 10.13
C TYR A 147 8.51 7.41 8.65
N TYR A 148 7.21 7.65 8.43
CA TYR A 148 6.62 7.77 7.10
C TYR A 148 6.23 9.20 6.72
N GLN A 149 6.86 10.23 7.32
CA GLN A 149 6.43 11.63 7.15
C GLN A 149 6.38 12.08 5.67
N ASP A 150 7.29 11.59 4.82
CA ASP A 150 7.33 11.94 3.39
C ASP A 150 6.12 11.44 2.59
N SER A 151 5.46 10.40 3.11
CA SER A 151 4.26 9.80 2.51
C SER A 151 2.97 10.23 3.21
N GLN A 152 3.02 11.18 4.13
CA GLN A 152 1.89 11.63 4.92
C GLN A 152 1.54 13.08 4.60
N TYR A 153 0.25 13.44 4.76
CA TYR A 153 -0.12 14.83 4.76
C TYR A 153 0.50 15.54 5.97
N PRO A 154 1.00 16.76 5.80
CA PRO A 154 1.56 17.51 6.91
C PRO A 154 0.56 17.65 8.07
N PRO A 155 1.02 17.59 9.32
CA PRO A 155 0.16 17.79 10.47
C PRO A 155 -0.53 19.16 10.48
N ILE A 156 -1.76 19.17 10.95
CA ILE A 156 -2.56 20.37 11.17
C ILE A 156 -2.27 20.86 12.58
N ILE A 157 -1.59 21.99 12.70
CA ILE A 157 -1.25 22.63 13.99
C ILE A 157 -2.10 23.87 14.24
N LYS A 158 -2.21 24.24 15.52
CA LYS A 158 -2.99 25.42 15.92
C LYS A 158 -2.34 26.70 15.37
N ARG A 159 -3.17 27.64 14.95
CA ARG A 159 -2.71 28.94 14.42
C ARG A 159 -1.81 29.71 15.40
N ASP A 160 -2.17 29.72 16.68
CA ASP A 160 -1.39 30.39 17.72
C ASP A 160 0.02 29.80 17.88
N THR A 161 0.16 28.49 17.72
CA THR A 161 1.44 27.80 17.70
C THR A 161 2.26 28.22 16.49
N LEU A 162 1.64 28.30 15.29
CA LEU A 162 2.31 28.80 14.09
C LEU A 162 2.81 30.24 14.23
N HIS A 163 2.01 31.11 14.84
CA HIS A 163 2.45 32.51 15.09
C HIS A 163 3.64 32.57 16.04
N LYS A 164 3.63 31.85 17.14
CA LYS A 164 4.78 31.77 18.06
C LYS A 164 6.06 31.31 17.35
N LEU A 165 5.97 30.24 16.57
CA LEU A 165 7.11 29.70 15.84
C LEU A 165 7.63 30.69 14.78
N SER A 166 6.74 31.44 14.14
CA SER A 166 7.12 32.50 13.20
C SER A 166 7.87 33.66 13.89
N ASP A 167 7.40 34.05 15.07
CA ASP A 167 8.02 35.13 15.87
C ASP A 167 9.42 34.70 16.39
N GLU A 168 9.62 33.41 16.63
CA GLU A 168 10.90 32.82 17.07
C GLU A 168 11.87 32.51 15.93
N ASN A 169 11.54 32.86 14.67
CA ASN A 169 12.29 32.54 13.46
C ASN A 169 12.57 31.02 13.30
N CYS A 170 11.63 30.17 13.71
CA CYS A 170 11.74 28.72 13.63
C CYS A 170 11.80 28.27 12.16
N THR A 171 12.76 27.42 11.82
CA THR A 171 12.86 26.82 10.48
C THR A 171 11.89 25.65 10.31
N CYS A 172 11.65 25.22 9.06
CA CYS A 172 10.87 24.02 8.79
C CYS A 172 11.48 22.76 9.42
N GLY A 173 12.82 22.71 9.54
CA GLY A 173 13.53 21.63 10.22
C GLY A 173 13.27 21.61 11.71
N ASP A 174 13.34 22.79 12.36
CA ASP A 174 13.04 22.93 13.79
C ASP A 174 11.58 22.54 14.08
N LEU A 175 10.63 22.98 13.25
CA LEU A 175 9.24 22.63 13.36
C LEU A 175 9.04 21.09 13.27
N SER A 176 9.71 20.43 12.33
CA SER A 176 9.66 18.96 12.18
C SER A 176 10.20 18.26 13.41
N ASN A 177 11.30 18.73 13.98
CA ASN A 177 11.90 18.17 15.20
C ASN A 177 10.96 18.37 16.39
N LEU A 178 10.45 19.56 16.64
CA LEU A 178 9.53 19.89 17.74
C LEU A 178 8.23 19.03 17.66
N MET A 179 7.74 18.79 16.43
CA MET A 179 6.61 17.88 16.24
C MET A 179 6.98 16.43 16.54
N SER A 180 8.19 15.99 16.18
CA SER A 180 8.65 14.61 16.42
C SER A 180 8.91 14.35 17.90
N GLU A 181 9.46 15.32 18.60
CA GLU A 181 9.78 15.25 20.04
C GLU A 181 8.53 15.42 20.94
N GLY A 182 7.40 15.85 20.36
CA GLY A 182 6.14 16.00 21.10
C GLY A 182 5.95 17.37 21.76
N GLU A 183 6.82 18.31 21.54
CA GLU A 183 6.70 19.68 22.07
C GLU A 183 5.56 20.46 21.39
N ILE A 184 5.26 20.12 20.12
CA ILE A 184 4.14 20.67 19.38
C ILE A 184 3.12 19.58 19.12
N ASP A 185 1.89 19.80 19.59
CA ASP A 185 0.76 18.94 19.31
C ASP A 185 0.00 19.39 18.06
N GLY A 186 -0.68 18.44 17.41
CA GLY A 186 -1.49 18.69 16.22
C GLY A 186 -2.43 17.54 15.90
N TYR A 187 -3.05 17.66 14.75
CA TYR A 187 -3.88 16.61 14.17
C TYR A 187 -3.36 16.24 12.80
N MET A 188 -3.59 15.01 12.39
CA MET A 188 -3.14 14.49 11.11
C MET A 188 -4.24 13.68 10.43
N LEU A 189 -4.31 13.72 9.10
CA LEU A 189 -5.12 12.77 8.33
C LEU A 189 -4.54 11.37 8.51
N LYS A 190 -5.40 10.39 8.78
CA LYS A 190 -4.93 9.02 9.03
C LYS A 190 -4.31 8.40 7.76
N PRO A 191 -3.03 7.98 7.80
CA PRO A 191 -2.39 7.27 6.70
C PRO A 191 -2.70 5.77 6.72
N MET A 192 -3.13 5.26 7.87
CA MET A 192 -3.50 3.86 8.16
C MET A 192 -4.59 3.81 9.22
N ASN A 193 -5.34 2.70 9.27
CA ASN A 193 -6.42 2.50 10.25
C ASN A 193 -5.94 1.89 11.57
N CYS A 194 -4.79 1.19 11.56
CA CYS A 194 -4.25 0.43 12.70
C CYS A 194 -4.32 1.16 14.05
N PRO A 195 -3.82 2.41 14.19
CA PRO A 195 -3.81 3.10 15.48
C PRO A 195 -5.22 3.36 16.04
N HIS A 196 -6.19 3.60 15.15
CA HIS A 196 -7.58 3.82 15.54
C HIS A 196 -8.25 2.53 16.02
N HIS A 197 -8.08 1.41 15.28
CA HIS A 197 -8.61 0.10 15.67
C HIS A 197 -8.04 -0.36 17.02
N ILE A 198 -6.76 -0.13 17.25
CA ILE A 198 -6.09 -0.38 18.54
C ILE A 198 -6.77 0.41 19.67
N ARG A 199 -7.11 1.67 19.43
CA ARG A 199 -7.84 2.48 20.43
C ARG A 199 -9.27 2.00 20.66
N VAL A 200 -9.93 1.43 19.65
CA VAL A 200 -11.23 0.75 19.83
C VAL A 200 -11.07 -0.50 20.70
N TYR A 201 -10.05 -1.32 20.45
CA TYR A 201 -9.74 -2.45 21.33
C TYR A 201 -9.53 -2.01 22.78
N ALA A 202 -8.68 -1.01 23.01
CA ALA A 202 -8.32 -0.49 24.32
C ALA A 202 -9.42 0.30 25.03
N SER A 203 -10.57 0.53 24.37
CA SER A 203 -11.68 1.28 24.97
C SER A 203 -12.39 0.54 26.11
N GLN A 204 -12.18 -0.77 26.22
CA GLN A 204 -12.78 -1.63 27.23
C GLN A 204 -11.75 -2.65 27.75
N PRO A 205 -11.81 -3.08 29.02
CA PRO A 205 -11.06 -4.22 29.49
C PRO A 205 -11.45 -5.48 28.70
N ARG A 206 -10.44 -6.27 28.29
CA ARG A 206 -10.64 -7.50 27.51
C ARG A 206 -10.22 -8.71 28.31
N SER A 207 -10.93 -9.81 28.15
CA SER A 207 -10.58 -11.12 28.66
C SER A 207 -10.05 -11.99 27.53
N TYR A 208 -9.23 -13.01 27.85
CA TYR A 208 -8.80 -14.00 26.88
C TYR A 208 -9.97 -14.71 26.17
N ARG A 209 -11.17 -14.70 26.78
CA ARG A 209 -12.41 -15.26 26.19
C ARG A 209 -13.02 -14.40 25.12
N ASP A 210 -12.64 -13.10 25.05
CA ASP A 210 -13.08 -12.17 24.03
C ASP A 210 -12.24 -12.32 22.74
N LEU A 211 -11.15 -13.09 22.79
CA LEU A 211 -10.24 -13.32 21.69
C LEU A 211 -10.55 -14.64 20.97
N PRO A 212 -10.50 -14.68 19.64
CA PRO A 212 -10.09 -13.62 18.72
C PRO A 212 -11.15 -12.52 18.60
N LEU A 213 -10.74 -11.26 18.72
CA LEU A 213 -11.59 -10.11 18.42
C LEU A 213 -11.24 -9.58 17.02
N ARG A 214 -12.19 -9.62 16.11
CA ARG A 214 -12.03 -9.22 14.71
C ARG A 214 -12.77 -7.93 14.46
N LEU A 215 -12.04 -6.81 14.27
CA LEU A 215 -12.58 -5.49 13.95
C LEU A 215 -12.34 -5.19 12.47
N ALA A 216 -13.38 -4.79 11.74
CA ALA A 216 -13.28 -4.47 10.32
C ALA A 216 -13.87 -3.10 10.01
N GLU A 217 -13.27 -2.38 9.08
CA GLU A 217 -13.70 -1.07 8.62
C GLU A 217 -13.48 -0.91 7.12
N PHE A 218 -14.44 -0.32 6.41
CA PHE A 218 -14.14 0.31 5.13
C PHE A 218 -13.51 1.67 5.41
N GLY A 219 -12.23 1.61 5.82
CA GLY A 219 -11.49 2.76 6.33
C GLY A 219 -10.90 3.62 5.23
N THR A 220 -11.23 4.92 5.22
CA THR A 220 -10.62 5.86 4.28
C THR A 220 -9.31 6.39 4.87
N VAL A 221 -8.23 6.24 4.13
CA VAL A 221 -6.89 6.70 4.48
C VAL A 221 -6.36 7.70 3.46
N TYR A 222 -5.37 8.49 3.87
CA TYR A 222 -4.81 9.58 3.08
C TYR A 222 -3.30 9.51 3.05
N ARG A 223 -2.73 9.59 1.85
CA ARG A 223 -1.27 9.55 1.64
C ARG A 223 -0.83 10.67 0.72
N TRP A 224 0.26 11.34 1.10
CA TRP A 224 0.87 12.36 0.26
C TRP A 224 1.74 11.69 -0.80
N GLU A 225 1.10 11.29 -1.90
CA GLU A 225 1.84 10.74 -3.03
C GLU A 225 2.57 11.85 -3.78
N GLN A 226 3.82 11.59 -4.17
CA GLN A 226 4.62 12.58 -4.89
C GLN A 226 4.06 12.84 -6.29
N SER A 227 4.34 14.06 -6.80
CA SER A 227 3.96 14.40 -8.17
C SER A 227 4.65 13.45 -9.16
N GLY A 228 3.88 12.83 -10.07
CA GLY A 228 4.35 11.84 -11.02
C GLY A 228 4.14 10.38 -10.60
N GLU A 229 3.84 10.10 -9.32
CA GLU A 229 3.46 8.77 -8.85
C GLU A 229 1.96 8.51 -9.00
N ILE A 230 1.14 9.56 -8.94
CA ILE A 230 -0.31 9.47 -9.04
C ILE A 230 -0.71 8.97 -10.43
N SER A 231 -1.52 7.90 -10.48
CA SER A 231 -1.93 7.29 -11.74
C SER A 231 -3.38 6.78 -11.69
N GLY A 232 -4.30 7.56 -12.24
CA GLY A 232 -5.73 7.20 -12.29
C GLY A 232 -6.28 6.82 -10.94
N MET A 233 -6.78 5.58 -10.80
CA MET A 233 -7.23 4.98 -9.54
C MET A 233 -6.24 3.96 -8.95
N THR A 234 -5.11 3.71 -9.62
CA THR A 234 -4.13 2.73 -9.15
C THR A 234 -3.19 3.27 -8.10
N ARG A 235 -2.96 4.59 -8.08
CA ARG A 235 -2.23 5.29 -7.03
C ARG A 235 -2.86 6.65 -6.79
N VAL A 236 -3.45 6.82 -5.63
CA VAL A 236 -4.30 7.95 -5.28
C VAL A 236 -3.95 8.50 -3.89
N ARG A 237 -4.36 9.73 -3.60
CA ARG A 237 -4.09 10.41 -2.33
C ARG A 237 -5.13 10.14 -1.24
N GLY A 238 -6.32 9.73 -1.63
CA GLY A 238 -7.39 9.36 -0.70
C GLY A 238 -8.10 8.11 -1.23
N PHE A 239 -8.16 7.05 -0.44
CA PHE A 239 -8.80 5.80 -0.83
C PHE A 239 -9.38 5.06 0.37
N THR A 240 -10.34 4.21 0.10
CA THR A 240 -10.98 3.37 1.11
C THR A 240 -10.44 1.96 0.99
N GLN A 241 -9.99 1.40 2.10
CA GLN A 241 -9.54 0.02 2.21
C GLN A 241 -10.64 -0.80 2.88
N ASP A 242 -10.80 -2.03 2.45
CA ASP A 242 -11.37 -3.11 3.23
C ASP A 242 -10.27 -3.58 4.18
N ASP A 243 -10.30 -3.08 5.39
CA ASP A 243 -9.23 -3.23 6.37
C ASP A 243 -9.76 -3.84 7.67
N ALA A 244 -9.04 -4.80 8.21
CA ALA A 244 -9.41 -5.46 9.44
C ALA A 244 -8.21 -5.65 10.37
N HIS A 245 -8.48 -5.60 11.67
CA HIS A 245 -7.49 -5.84 12.71
C HIS A 245 -8.01 -6.92 13.66
N LEU A 246 -7.26 -8.01 13.71
CA LEU A 246 -7.59 -9.18 14.50
C LEU A 246 -6.70 -9.21 15.74
N PHE A 247 -7.31 -9.10 16.91
CA PHE A 247 -6.61 -9.19 18.19
C PHE A 247 -6.71 -10.64 18.67
N VAL A 248 -5.55 -11.29 18.80
CA VAL A 248 -5.45 -12.74 18.98
C VAL A 248 -4.40 -13.13 20.02
N THR A 249 -4.52 -14.32 20.56
CA THR A 249 -3.43 -14.97 21.29
C THR A 249 -2.48 -15.68 20.31
N GLU A 250 -1.23 -15.95 20.71
CA GLU A 250 -0.25 -16.61 19.82
C GLU A 250 -0.76 -17.88 19.18
N ASN A 251 -1.43 -18.73 19.95
CA ASN A 251 -1.96 -20.01 19.48
C ASN A 251 -3.16 -19.86 18.52
N GLN A 252 -3.70 -18.66 18.33
CA GLN A 252 -4.78 -18.38 17.39
C GLN A 252 -4.26 -17.83 16.06
N ILE A 253 -2.99 -17.38 15.97
CA ILE A 253 -2.44 -16.68 14.79
C ILE A 253 -2.62 -17.52 13.51
N GLU A 254 -2.22 -18.77 13.52
CA GLU A 254 -2.30 -19.63 12.34
C GLU A 254 -3.74 -19.79 11.84
N GLN A 255 -4.68 -20.01 12.74
CA GLN A 255 -6.10 -20.17 12.37
C GLN A 255 -6.68 -18.87 11.81
N GLU A 256 -6.32 -17.72 12.37
CA GLU A 256 -6.80 -16.42 11.88
C GLU A 256 -6.16 -16.04 10.54
N LEU A 257 -4.90 -16.35 10.32
CA LEU A 257 -4.26 -16.23 9.01
C LEU A 257 -5.00 -17.05 7.95
N LEU A 258 -5.36 -18.30 8.25
CA LEU A 258 -6.15 -19.16 7.34
C LEU A 258 -7.53 -18.55 7.05
N GLY A 259 -8.18 -17.96 8.05
CA GLY A 259 -9.46 -17.25 7.87
C GLY A 259 -9.34 -16.05 6.93
N CYS A 260 -8.30 -15.24 7.08
CA CYS A 260 -8.02 -14.11 6.17
C CYS A 260 -7.77 -14.58 4.73
N ILE A 261 -6.97 -15.64 4.58
CA ILE A 261 -6.67 -16.25 3.29
C ILE A 261 -7.94 -16.77 2.59
N GLU A 262 -8.83 -17.41 3.33
CA GLU A 262 -10.10 -17.90 2.77
C GLU A 262 -10.97 -16.73 2.26
N LEU A 263 -11.01 -15.62 2.97
CA LEU A 263 -11.70 -14.41 2.52
C LEU A 263 -11.10 -13.88 1.21
N VAL A 264 -9.78 -13.81 1.11
CA VAL A 264 -9.09 -13.39 -0.14
C VAL A 264 -9.45 -14.32 -1.30
N LYS A 265 -9.47 -15.65 -1.08
CA LYS A 265 -9.89 -16.62 -2.11
C LYS A 265 -11.32 -16.36 -2.60
N VAL A 266 -12.24 -16.09 -1.69
CA VAL A 266 -13.63 -15.79 -2.03
C VAL A 266 -13.73 -14.53 -2.87
N ILE A 267 -13.06 -13.46 -2.45
CA ILE A 267 -13.07 -12.18 -3.16
C ILE A 267 -12.46 -12.32 -4.56
N PHE A 268 -11.24 -12.87 -4.65
CA PHE A 268 -10.54 -13.04 -5.93
C PHE A 268 -11.29 -13.98 -6.88
N GLY A 269 -11.84 -15.07 -6.34
CA GLY A 269 -12.67 -16.01 -7.11
C GLY A 269 -13.90 -15.34 -7.70
N THR A 270 -14.61 -14.53 -6.91
CA THR A 270 -15.82 -13.81 -7.34
C THR A 270 -15.49 -12.74 -8.39
N LEU A 271 -14.37 -12.03 -8.24
CA LEU A 271 -13.91 -11.02 -9.20
C LEU A 271 -13.21 -11.63 -10.42
N GLY A 272 -13.09 -12.96 -10.51
CA GLY A 272 -12.43 -13.64 -11.63
C GLY A 272 -10.91 -13.49 -11.67
N MET A 273 -10.29 -13.07 -10.58
CA MET A 273 -8.84 -12.92 -10.44
C MET A 273 -8.21 -14.26 -10.04
N LYS A 274 -8.10 -15.17 -11.00
CA LYS A 274 -7.61 -16.55 -10.75
C LYS A 274 -6.09 -16.66 -10.77
N ASP A 275 -5.42 -15.80 -11.54
CA ASP A 275 -3.97 -15.82 -11.72
C ASP A 275 -3.32 -14.82 -10.76
N TYR A 276 -3.14 -15.25 -9.51
CA TYR A 276 -2.37 -14.48 -8.53
C TYR A 276 -1.21 -15.32 -8.00
N ARG A 277 -0.16 -14.64 -7.60
CA ARG A 277 0.96 -15.24 -6.89
C ARG A 277 0.96 -14.76 -5.44
N VAL A 278 1.43 -15.60 -4.55
CA VAL A 278 1.63 -15.27 -3.15
C VAL A 278 3.10 -14.96 -2.92
N ARG A 279 3.37 -13.92 -2.15
CA ARG A 279 4.70 -13.50 -1.76
C ARG A 279 4.74 -13.37 -0.25
N ILE A 280 5.71 -14.01 0.39
CA ILE A 280 5.95 -13.86 1.84
C ILE A 280 7.12 -12.89 2.00
N GLY A 281 6.84 -11.73 2.57
CA GLY A 281 7.86 -10.77 2.97
C GLY A 281 8.45 -11.16 4.33
N LEU A 282 9.74 -11.46 4.32
CA LEU A 282 10.51 -11.86 5.50
C LEU A 282 11.42 -10.74 5.95
N GLN A 283 11.90 -10.80 7.20
CA GLN A 283 12.96 -9.91 7.66
C GLN A 283 14.26 -10.17 6.90
N ASP A 284 15.11 -9.16 6.87
CA ASP A 284 16.52 -9.27 6.47
C ASP A 284 17.37 -9.16 7.74
N SER A 285 18.10 -10.23 8.06
CA SER A 285 18.93 -10.30 9.27
C SER A 285 20.04 -9.24 9.34
N ASP A 286 20.42 -8.69 8.21
CA ASP A 286 21.49 -7.70 8.09
C ASP A 286 20.99 -6.25 8.16
N SER A 287 19.67 -6.05 8.38
CA SER A 287 19.05 -4.73 8.40
C SER A 287 18.54 -4.35 9.79
N ASP A 288 18.92 -3.15 10.24
CA ASP A 288 18.43 -2.54 11.49
C ASP A 288 16.99 -2.00 11.40
N LYS A 289 16.31 -2.24 10.28
CA LYS A 289 14.94 -1.77 10.02
C LYS A 289 13.91 -2.42 10.95
N TYR A 290 14.16 -3.65 11.40
CA TYR A 290 13.15 -4.50 12.02
C TYR A 290 13.15 -4.40 13.55
N VAL A 291 11.95 -4.38 14.14
CA VAL A 291 11.73 -4.22 15.56
C VAL A 291 11.14 -5.51 16.16
N GLY A 292 11.57 -5.89 17.36
CA GLY A 292 11.09 -7.07 18.07
C GLY A 292 12.16 -8.12 18.31
N SER A 293 11.82 -9.19 19.03
CA SER A 293 12.77 -10.27 19.32
C SER A 293 12.84 -11.28 18.16
N PRO A 294 14.02 -11.89 17.92
CA PRO A 294 14.19 -12.91 16.88
C PRO A 294 13.23 -14.10 17.03
N GLU A 295 12.90 -14.49 18.27
CA GLU A 295 11.98 -15.61 18.51
C GLU A 295 10.56 -15.30 18.02
N LYS A 296 10.08 -14.07 18.27
CA LYS A 296 8.77 -13.61 17.80
C LYS A 296 8.73 -13.57 16.27
N TRP A 297 9.81 -13.08 15.64
CA TRP A 297 9.94 -13.07 14.19
C TRP A 297 9.87 -14.47 13.59
N ASN A 298 10.67 -15.41 14.13
CA ASN A 298 10.70 -16.79 13.65
C ASN A 298 9.30 -17.44 13.74
N THR A 299 8.60 -17.25 14.87
CA THR A 299 7.24 -17.80 15.07
C THR A 299 6.25 -17.21 14.06
N ALA A 300 6.30 -15.90 13.81
CA ALA A 300 5.43 -15.23 12.87
C ALA A 300 5.71 -15.63 11.42
N GLU A 301 6.98 -15.71 11.03
CA GLU A 301 7.38 -16.15 9.70
C GLU A 301 6.98 -17.60 9.43
N GLU A 302 7.13 -18.50 10.41
CA GLU A 302 6.70 -19.88 10.30
C GLU A 302 5.18 -19.96 10.14
N ALA A 303 4.40 -19.19 10.91
CA ALA A 303 2.95 -19.11 10.75
C ALA A 303 2.55 -18.63 9.35
N CYS A 304 3.24 -17.62 8.80
CA CYS A 304 3.01 -17.15 7.44
C CYS A 304 3.34 -18.22 6.38
N ARG A 305 4.43 -18.98 6.56
CA ARG A 305 4.79 -20.10 5.66
C ARG A 305 3.74 -21.21 5.69
N ASN A 306 3.33 -21.63 6.89
CA ASN A 306 2.31 -22.67 7.06
C ASN A 306 0.98 -22.24 6.41
N ALA A 307 0.58 -21.00 6.63
CA ALA A 307 -0.61 -20.44 6.01
C ALA A 307 -0.52 -20.41 4.47
N ALA A 308 0.62 -19.99 3.92
CA ALA A 308 0.85 -19.99 2.46
C ALA A 308 0.86 -21.41 1.86
N VAL A 309 1.48 -22.38 2.54
CA VAL A 309 1.45 -23.79 2.11
C VAL A 309 0.00 -24.31 2.04
N SER A 310 -0.85 -23.93 2.99
CA SER A 310 -2.26 -24.34 3.02
C SER A 310 -3.09 -23.80 1.85
N LEU A 311 -2.63 -22.73 1.18
CA LEU A 311 -3.25 -22.19 -0.02
C LEU A 311 -3.21 -23.15 -1.20
N GLY A 312 -2.20 -24.02 -1.26
CA GLY A 312 -1.96 -24.91 -2.40
C GLY A 312 -1.58 -24.16 -3.69
N VAL A 313 -1.11 -22.90 -3.57
CA VAL A 313 -0.60 -22.08 -4.69
C VAL A 313 0.91 -21.89 -4.54
N GLU A 314 1.57 -21.61 -5.65
CA GLU A 314 3.00 -21.28 -5.64
C GLU A 314 3.23 -19.96 -4.90
N PHE A 315 4.22 -19.93 -4.03
CA PHE A 315 4.63 -18.70 -3.33
C PHE A 315 6.14 -18.51 -3.40
N SER A 316 6.57 -17.26 -3.25
CA SER A 316 7.98 -16.87 -3.11
C SER A 316 8.24 -16.31 -1.73
N GLU A 317 9.44 -16.53 -1.21
CA GLU A 317 9.96 -15.89 -0.01
C GLU A 317 10.90 -14.76 -0.42
N GLU A 318 10.65 -13.56 0.12
CA GLU A 318 11.42 -12.37 -0.25
C GLU A 318 11.99 -11.70 1.02
N PRO A 319 13.26 -11.99 1.36
CA PRO A 319 13.93 -11.31 2.48
C PRO A 319 14.02 -9.80 2.23
N GLY A 320 13.86 -9.01 3.28
CA GLY A 320 13.89 -7.54 3.19
C GLY A 320 12.55 -6.88 2.89
N GLU A 321 11.55 -7.64 2.43
CA GLU A 321 10.23 -7.13 2.03
C GLU A 321 9.19 -7.12 3.16
N ALA A 322 9.54 -7.60 4.37
CA ALA A 322 8.67 -7.49 5.54
C ALA A 322 8.43 -6.03 5.95
N ALA A 323 7.31 -5.78 6.63
CA ALA A 323 7.12 -4.53 7.35
C ALA A 323 8.12 -4.46 8.52
N PHE A 324 8.43 -3.25 9.01
CA PHE A 324 9.40 -3.10 10.12
C PHE A 324 8.91 -3.78 11.42
N TYR A 325 7.62 -4.03 11.53
CA TYR A 325 6.94 -4.58 12.71
C TYR A 325 6.55 -6.05 12.58
N GLY A 326 6.67 -6.68 11.41
CA GLY A 326 6.35 -8.10 11.26
C GLY A 326 6.33 -8.59 9.80
N PRO A 327 6.30 -9.92 9.62
CA PRO A 327 6.20 -10.56 8.31
C PRO A 327 4.82 -10.37 7.71
N LYS A 328 4.73 -10.54 6.39
CA LYS A 328 3.50 -10.35 5.64
C LYS A 328 3.33 -11.36 4.52
N ILE A 329 2.09 -11.63 4.19
CA ILE A 329 1.68 -12.40 3.01
C ILE A 329 1.02 -11.43 2.03
N ASP A 330 1.66 -11.18 0.90
CA ASP A 330 1.15 -10.32 -0.17
C ASP A 330 0.50 -11.15 -1.28
N PHE A 331 -0.64 -10.70 -1.76
CA PHE A 331 -1.34 -11.25 -2.90
C PHE A 331 -1.12 -10.37 -4.12
N VAL A 332 -0.42 -10.89 -5.12
CA VAL A 332 0.05 -10.15 -6.28
C VAL A 332 -0.64 -10.65 -7.54
N VAL A 333 -1.33 -9.76 -8.22
CA VAL A 333 -2.07 -10.04 -9.46
C VAL A 333 -1.34 -9.41 -10.65
N LYS A 334 -1.36 -10.10 -11.79
CA LYS A 334 -0.81 -9.55 -13.04
C LYS A 334 -1.89 -8.88 -13.87
N ASP A 335 -1.60 -7.69 -14.36
CA ASP A 335 -2.44 -7.05 -15.36
C ASP A 335 -2.23 -7.66 -16.76
N VAL A 336 -3.01 -7.20 -17.74
CA VAL A 336 -2.94 -7.68 -19.14
C VAL A 336 -1.54 -7.51 -19.75
N LEU A 337 -0.77 -6.54 -19.26
CA LEU A 337 0.61 -6.27 -19.73
C LEU A 337 1.67 -7.07 -18.98
N GLY A 338 1.26 -7.89 -18.01
CA GLY A 338 2.16 -8.68 -17.14
C GLY A 338 2.79 -7.87 -16.00
N ARG A 339 2.30 -6.64 -15.73
CA ARG A 339 2.78 -5.86 -14.57
C ARG A 339 2.12 -6.40 -13.31
N GLU A 340 2.90 -6.49 -12.26
CA GLU A 340 2.45 -7.00 -10.96
C GLU A 340 1.85 -5.87 -10.11
N TRP A 341 0.74 -6.18 -9.44
CA TRP A 341 0.00 -5.29 -8.55
C TRP A 341 -0.33 -6.04 -7.26
N GLN A 342 0.12 -5.50 -6.14
CA GLN A 342 -0.27 -5.97 -4.82
C GLN A 342 -1.68 -5.49 -4.51
N LEU A 343 -2.62 -6.41 -4.32
CA LEU A 343 -4.03 -6.10 -4.06
C LEU A 343 -4.45 -6.35 -2.62
N GLY A 344 -3.83 -7.30 -1.94
CA GLY A 344 -4.14 -7.63 -0.57
C GLY A 344 -2.88 -8.00 0.20
N THR A 345 -2.92 -7.80 1.50
CA THR A 345 -1.85 -8.16 2.42
C THR A 345 -2.43 -8.67 3.72
N VAL A 346 -1.87 -9.74 4.26
CA VAL A 346 -2.11 -10.20 5.63
C VAL A 346 -0.80 -10.10 6.39
N GLN A 347 -0.81 -9.44 7.55
CA GLN A 347 0.39 -9.15 8.34
C GLN A 347 0.26 -9.65 9.77
N VAL A 348 1.37 -10.08 10.35
CA VAL A 348 1.46 -10.37 11.79
C VAL A 348 2.25 -9.24 12.44
N ASP A 349 1.68 -8.65 13.48
CA ASP A 349 2.27 -7.49 14.17
C ASP A 349 2.39 -7.76 15.68
N TYR A 350 3.61 -7.78 16.17
CA TYR A 350 3.90 -7.87 17.60
C TYR A 350 4.32 -6.52 18.23
N ASN A 351 4.55 -5.51 17.40
CA ASN A 351 5.10 -4.23 17.85
C ASN A 351 4.01 -3.26 18.31
N LEU A 352 2.96 -3.08 17.50
CA LEU A 352 1.92 -2.12 17.84
C LEU A 352 1.19 -2.46 19.15
N PRO A 353 0.84 -3.72 19.45
CA PRO A 353 0.28 -4.07 20.76
C PRO A 353 1.19 -3.69 21.92
N GLU A 354 2.51 -3.88 21.81
CA GLU A 354 3.49 -3.52 22.81
C GLU A 354 3.60 -1.98 22.97
N ARG A 355 3.68 -1.25 21.85
CA ARG A 355 3.75 0.23 21.86
C ARG A 355 2.54 0.91 22.47
N PHE A 356 1.37 0.30 22.36
CA PHE A 356 0.11 0.79 22.93
C PHE A 356 -0.22 0.16 24.29
N ASP A 357 0.69 -0.66 24.85
CA ASP A 357 0.51 -1.37 26.12
C ASP A 357 -0.84 -2.12 26.17
N LEU A 358 -1.16 -2.85 25.10
CA LEU A 358 -2.40 -3.59 25.03
C LEU A 358 -2.33 -4.84 25.88
N THR A 359 -3.38 -5.04 26.67
CA THR A 359 -3.46 -6.15 27.61
C THR A 359 -4.80 -6.87 27.54
N TYR A 360 -4.83 -8.12 28.02
CA TYR A 360 -6.04 -8.86 28.28
C TYR A 360 -5.92 -9.65 29.58
N VAL A 361 -7.02 -9.96 30.23
CA VAL A 361 -7.07 -10.68 31.50
C VAL A 361 -7.12 -12.17 31.23
N LEU A 362 -6.13 -12.92 31.75
CA LEU A 362 -6.07 -14.38 31.65
C LEU A 362 -6.97 -15.08 32.68
N SER A 363 -7.12 -14.49 33.87
CA SER A 363 -8.03 -14.99 34.92
C SER A 363 -8.38 -13.84 35.87
N LEU A 364 -9.37 -14.07 36.76
CA LEU A 364 -9.76 -13.07 37.80
C LEU A 364 -8.62 -12.77 38.80
N ILE A 365 -7.50 -13.48 38.76
CA ILE A 365 -6.39 -13.39 39.72
C ILE A 365 -5.11 -12.86 39.06
N HIS A 366 -4.96 -12.92 37.71
CA HIS A 366 -3.73 -12.51 37.04
C HIS A 366 -4.03 -11.51 35.93
N ILE A 367 -3.35 -10.36 36.00
CA ILE A 367 -3.41 -9.29 34.99
C ILE A 367 -2.26 -9.48 34.02
N SER A 368 -2.59 -9.51 32.76
CA SER A 368 -1.87 -9.10 31.56
C SER A 368 -0.71 -9.93 30.99
N GLU A 369 -0.94 -10.44 29.80
CA GLU A 369 0.06 -10.48 28.74
C GLU A 369 -0.37 -9.54 27.60
N PRO A 370 0.58 -8.91 26.88
CA PRO A 370 0.25 -8.07 25.74
C PRO A 370 -0.46 -8.89 24.67
N THR A 371 -1.54 -8.35 24.14
CA THR A 371 -2.26 -8.92 22.99
C THR A 371 -1.44 -8.80 21.72
N ARG A 372 -1.69 -9.65 20.77
CA ARG A 372 -1.04 -9.69 19.47
C ARG A 372 -2.06 -9.56 18.36
N HIS A 373 -1.61 -9.09 17.24
CA HIS A 373 -2.45 -8.52 16.21
C HIS A 373 -2.08 -9.11 14.85
N ALA A 374 -3.10 -9.57 14.11
CA ALA A 374 -2.99 -9.88 12.68
C ALA A 374 -3.91 -8.94 11.91
N SER A 375 -3.40 -8.25 10.90
CA SER A 375 -4.14 -7.34 10.02
C SER A 375 -4.06 -7.77 8.57
#